data_d5dc38a9053e2e3121f58a2314b8b9af
#
_entry.id   d5dc38a9053e2e3121f58a2314b8b9af
#
_cell.length_a   1.000
_cell.length_b   1.000
_cell.length_c   1.000
_cell.angle_alpha   90.00
_cell.angle_beta   90.00
_cell.angle_gamma   90.00
#
_symmetry.space_group_name_H-M   'P 1'
#
loop_
_entity.id
_entity.type
_entity.pdbx_description
1 polymer ?
#
loop_
_entity_poly.entity_id
_entity_poly.type
_entity_poly.pdbx_seq_one_letter_code
_entity_poly.pdbx_strand_id
1 'polypeptide(L)'
;MSVRDIFSHKAMALPLGLALAALLPAQQALAAASVNKGDTAWMLIATALVVFMTIPGLALFYGGLVRSKNVLSILMQVFVAFSLIAILWVIYGYSLAFTNGNGFIGSFDKMFLNGITTGSMAATFSKETYIPEFAYLAFQLTFAAITPALIIGAFAERMKFSAVLLFLTIWFTFSYLPMAHMVWWWALKGVSQ
;
A
#
# COMPACT_ATOMS: atom_id res chain seq x y z
N MET A 1 5.66 -67.54 22.62
CA MET A 1 5.57 -66.23 21.86
C MET A 1 6.06 -66.56 20.46
N SER A 2 5.16 -66.57 19.46
CA SER A 2 5.45 -67.03 18.12
C SER A 2 6.04 -65.86 17.29
N VAL A 3 7.02 -66.19 16.41
CA VAL A 3 7.67 -65.22 15.50
C VAL A 3 6.65 -64.50 14.61
N ARG A 4 5.45 -65.00 14.47
CA ARG A 4 4.34 -64.38 13.71
C ARG A 4 3.80 -63.08 14.36
N ASP A 5 3.88 -62.94 15.68
CA ASP A 5 3.30 -61.79 16.40
C ASP A 5 4.18 -60.54 16.28
N ILE A 6 5.49 -60.71 16.02
CA ILE A 6 6.44 -59.58 15.88
C ILE A 6 6.27 -58.87 14.53
N PHE A 7 5.87 -59.59 13.47
CA PHE A 7 5.69 -59.04 12.14
C PHE A 7 4.37 -58.31 11.94
N SER A 8 3.34 -58.65 12.72
CA SER A 8 2.00 -58.06 12.63
C SER A 8 1.98 -56.57 13.09
N HIS A 9 2.71 -56.29 14.18
CA HIS A 9 2.71 -54.91 14.72
C HIS A 9 3.59 -53.93 13.94
N LYS A 10 4.65 -54.43 13.25
CA LYS A 10 5.51 -53.56 12.42
C LYS A 10 4.88 -53.17 11.07
N ALA A 11 4.06 -54.08 10.51
CA ALA A 11 3.43 -53.82 9.21
C ALA A 11 2.30 -52.80 9.27
N MET A 12 1.69 -52.59 10.44
CA MET A 12 0.57 -51.65 10.62
C MET A 12 1.03 -50.25 11.05
N ALA A 13 2.21 -50.15 11.66
CA ALA A 13 2.77 -48.88 12.11
C ALA A 13 3.35 -48.02 10.94
N LEU A 14 3.84 -48.67 9.88
CA LEU A 14 4.42 -47.98 8.72
C LEU A 14 3.42 -47.13 7.91
N PRO A 15 2.23 -47.68 7.55
CA PRO A 15 1.23 -46.90 6.82
C PRO A 15 0.61 -45.75 7.67
N LEU A 16 0.50 -45.94 8.98
CA LEU A 16 -0.03 -44.91 9.87
C LEU A 16 0.94 -43.75 10.03
N GLY A 17 2.25 -44.04 10.14
CA GLY A 17 3.30 -43.03 10.20
C GLY A 17 3.43 -42.22 8.91
N LEU A 18 3.32 -42.87 7.75
CA LEU A 18 3.32 -42.22 6.43
C LEU A 18 2.07 -41.38 6.20
N ALA A 19 0.90 -41.84 6.66
CA ALA A 19 -0.35 -41.08 6.58
C ALA A 19 -0.31 -39.84 7.49
N LEU A 20 0.26 -39.94 8.70
CA LEU A 20 0.45 -38.82 9.61
C LEU A 20 1.48 -37.79 9.05
N ALA A 21 2.57 -38.27 8.46
CA ALA A 21 3.58 -37.42 7.84
C ALA A 21 3.07 -36.70 6.57
N ALA A 22 2.12 -37.32 5.84
CA ALA A 22 1.49 -36.68 4.68
C ALA A 22 0.46 -35.58 5.06
N LEU A 23 -0.03 -35.57 6.30
CA LEU A 23 -0.96 -34.56 6.80
C LEU A 23 -0.25 -33.29 7.27
N LEU A 24 1.05 -33.35 7.59
CA LEU A 24 1.83 -32.19 8.05
C LEU A 24 1.92 -31.06 7.02
N PRO A 25 2.22 -31.31 5.74
CA PRO A 25 2.23 -30.25 4.74
C PRO A 25 0.83 -29.69 4.42
N ALA A 26 -0.23 -30.51 4.58
CA ALA A 26 -1.60 -30.05 4.40
C ALA A 26 -2.07 -29.09 5.52
N GLN A 27 -1.58 -29.28 6.75
CA GLN A 27 -1.84 -28.33 7.85
C GLN A 27 -1.09 -27.02 7.69
N GLN A 28 0.09 -27.03 7.09
CA GLN A 28 0.82 -25.80 6.78
C GLN A 28 0.19 -25.01 5.62
N ALA A 29 -0.41 -25.71 4.64
CA ALA A 29 -1.15 -25.08 3.55
C ALA A 29 -2.51 -24.50 3.98
N LEU A 30 -3.04 -24.95 5.13
CA LEU A 30 -4.29 -24.44 5.73
C LEU A 30 -4.07 -23.34 6.78
N ALA A 31 -2.84 -22.92 7.02
CA ALA A 31 -2.58 -21.66 7.72
C ALA A 31 -3.02 -20.51 6.79
N ALA A 32 -4.31 -20.21 6.81
CA ALA A 32 -4.86 -19.10 6.05
C ALA A 32 -4.05 -17.84 6.35
N ALA A 33 -3.61 -17.16 5.31
CA ALA A 33 -2.92 -15.88 5.44
C ALA A 33 -3.75 -14.99 6.37
N SER A 34 -3.21 -14.66 7.53
CA SER A 34 -3.92 -13.89 8.55
C SER A 34 -3.35 -12.49 8.62
N VAL A 35 -4.23 -11.52 8.82
CA VAL A 35 -3.84 -10.13 9.02
C VAL A 35 -3.04 -9.98 10.30
N ASN A 36 -1.84 -9.41 10.21
CA ASN A 36 -1.03 -9.07 11.38
C ASN A 36 -1.57 -7.80 12.05
N LYS A 37 -2.06 -7.94 13.29
CA LYS A 37 -2.66 -6.83 14.04
C LYS A 37 -1.63 -5.79 14.47
N GLY A 38 -0.42 -6.19 14.79
CA GLY A 38 0.68 -5.28 15.17
C GLY A 38 1.11 -4.40 13.99
N ASP A 39 1.35 -5.02 12.85
CA ASP A 39 1.72 -4.29 11.63
C ASP A 39 0.59 -3.40 11.13
N THR A 40 -0.67 -3.85 11.28
CA THR A 40 -1.84 -3.02 10.96
C THR A 40 -1.90 -1.77 11.85
N ALA A 41 -1.74 -1.94 13.16
CA ALA A 41 -1.75 -0.81 14.10
C ALA A 41 -0.60 0.16 13.81
N TRP A 42 0.61 -0.36 13.54
CA TRP A 42 1.76 0.45 13.15
C TRP A 42 1.49 1.24 11.86
N MET A 43 0.94 0.58 10.84
CA MET A 43 0.61 1.21 9.56
C MET A 43 -0.42 2.33 9.71
N LEU A 44 -1.45 2.16 10.54
CA LEU A 44 -2.46 3.20 10.81
C LEU A 44 -1.86 4.41 11.53
N ILE A 45 -0.99 4.19 12.53
CA ILE A 45 -0.28 5.27 13.22
C ILE A 45 0.65 6.00 12.24
N ALA A 46 1.42 5.26 11.45
CA ALA A 46 2.30 5.84 10.44
C ALA A 46 1.51 6.68 9.42
N THR A 47 0.34 6.20 8.97
CA THR A 47 -0.57 6.97 8.10
C THR A 47 -0.96 8.30 8.73
N ALA A 48 -1.41 8.29 9.98
CA ALA A 48 -1.78 9.51 10.70
C ALA A 48 -0.60 10.48 10.81
N LEU A 49 0.60 9.99 11.12
CA LEU A 49 1.81 10.82 11.22
C LEU A 49 2.17 11.47 9.88
N VAL A 50 2.04 10.76 8.75
CA VAL A 50 2.33 11.35 7.42
C VAL A 50 1.28 12.40 7.05
N VAL A 51 0.00 12.22 7.41
CA VAL A 51 -1.00 13.30 7.28
C VAL A 51 -0.59 14.53 8.08
N PHE A 52 -0.13 14.34 9.33
CA PHE A 52 0.38 15.42 10.18
C PHE A 52 1.63 16.10 9.59
N MET A 53 2.51 15.34 8.96
CA MET A 53 3.67 15.92 8.25
C MET A 53 3.22 16.83 7.10
N THR A 54 2.15 16.50 6.40
CA THR A 54 1.71 17.26 5.22
C THR A 54 0.84 18.44 5.60
N ILE A 55 -0.31 18.19 6.24
CA ILE A 55 -1.35 19.22 6.39
C ILE A 55 -0.92 20.29 7.38
N PRO A 56 -0.59 20.03 8.66
CA PRO A 56 -0.03 21.07 9.51
C PRO A 56 1.48 21.30 9.29
N GLY A 57 2.28 20.23 9.17
CA GLY A 57 3.73 20.35 9.14
C GLY A 57 4.24 21.12 7.94
N LEU A 58 4.02 20.59 6.74
CA LEU A 58 4.53 21.19 5.51
C LEU A 58 3.83 22.52 5.17
N ALA A 59 2.52 22.63 5.43
CA ALA A 59 1.78 23.86 5.21
C ALA A 59 2.34 25.02 6.07
N LEU A 60 2.56 24.78 7.37
CA LEU A 60 3.14 25.79 8.26
C LEU A 60 4.61 26.06 7.93
N PHE A 61 5.38 25.05 7.54
CA PHE A 61 6.76 25.23 7.11
C PHE A 61 6.84 26.21 5.92
N TYR A 62 6.10 25.97 4.85
CA TYR A 62 6.07 26.87 3.71
C TYR A 62 5.40 28.21 4.03
N GLY A 63 4.37 28.20 4.88
CA GLY A 63 3.75 29.43 5.38
C GLY A 63 4.74 30.36 6.07
N GLY A 64 5.72 29.79 6.81
CA GLY A 64 6.78 30.54 7.45
C GLY A 64 7.84 31.09 6.51
N LEU A 65 7.95 30.58 5.28
CA LEU A 65 8.94 31.00 4.28
C LEU A 65 8.43 32.07 3.30
N VAL A 66 7.13 32.32 3.28
CA VAL A 66 6.52 33.31 2.38
C VAL A 66 6.20 34.62 3.10
N ARG A 67 5.93 35.68 2.33
CA ARG A 67 5.49 36.96 2.89
C ARG A 67 4.19 36.78 3.69
N SER A 68 4.02 37.50 4.80
CA SER A 68 2.88 37.37 5.71
C SER A 68 1.51 37.46 5.01
N LYS A 69 1.37 38.28 4.00
CA LYS A 69 0.14 38.41 3.20
C LYS A 69 -0.17 37.17 2.34
N ASN A 70 0.79 36.30 2.11
CA ASN A 70 0.64 35.12 1.26
C ASN A 70 0.56 33.79 2.06
N VAL A 71 0.70 33.83 3.38
CA VAL A 71 0.66 32.65 4.26
C VAL A 71 -0.59 31.83 4.01
N LEU A 72 -1.78 32.44 4.05
CA LEU A 72 -3.04 31.72 3.85
C LEU A 72 -3.11 31.07 2.46
N SER A 73 -2.59 31.76 1.43
CA SER A 73 -2.55 31.22 0.06
C SER A 73 -1.73 29.93 -0.01
N ILE A 74 -0.56 29.88 0.65
CA ILE A 74 0.29 28.70 0.67
C ILE A 74 -0.33 27.56 1.50
N LEU A 75 -0.89 27.86 2.67
CA LEU A 75 -1.62 26.85 3.45
C LEU A 75 -2.71 26.19 2.62
N MET A 76 -3.49 27.02 1.90
CA MET A 76 -4.56 26.52 1.03
C MET A 76 -4.02 25.70 -0.15
N GLN A 77 -2.88 26.09 -0.74
CA GLN A 77 -2.28 25.33 -1.82
C GLN A 77 -1.85 23.93 -1.36
N VAL A 78 -1.23 23.79 -0.18
CA VAL A 78 -0.83 22.50 0.38
C VAL A 78 -2.06 21.65 0.69
N PHE A 79 -3.07 22.23 1.34
CA PHE A 79 -4.29 21.51 1.69
C PHE A 79 -5.07 21.03 0.46
N VAL A 80 -5.24 21.90 -0.53
CA VAL A 80 -5.96 21.54 -1.77
C VAL A 80 -5.15 20.56 -2.61
N ALA A 81 -3.82 20.68 -2.65
CA ALA A 81 -2.96 19.68 -3.30
C ALA A 81 -3.14 18.30 -2.69
N PHE A 82 -3.10 18.20 -1.36
CA PHE A 82 -3.37 16.93 -0.66
C PHE A 82 -4.73 16.38 -1.04
N SER A 83 -5.79 17.20 -0.98
CA SER A 83 -7.16 16.78 -1.28
C SER A 83 -7.34 16.34 -2.73
N LEU A 84 -6.74 17.09 -3.69
CA LEU A 84 -6.77 16.75 -5.11
C LEU A 84 -6.14 15.37 -5.34
N ILE A 85 -4.95 15.15 -4.82
CA ILE A 85 -4.26 13.88 -5.01
C ILE A 85 -4.99 12.74 -4.32
N ALA A 86 -5.59 12.96 -3.15
CA ALA A 86 -6.41 11.96 -2.48
C ALA A 86 -7.60 11.52 -3.34
N ILE A 87 -8.26 12.45 -4.03
CA ILE A 87 -9.34 12.16 -4.97
C ILE A 87 -8.82 11.37 -6.18
N LEU A 88 -7.76 11.84 -6.81
CA LEU A 88 -7.14 11.17 -7.96
C LEU A 88 -6.62 9.76 -7.60
N TRP A 89 -6.12 9.60 -6.37
CA TRP A 89 -5.68 8.30 -5.85
C TRP A 89 -6.80 7.28 -5.81
N VAL A 90 -7.97 7.67 -5.31
CA VAL A 90 -9.15 6.81 -5.26
C VAL A 90 -9.69 6.52 -6.65
N ILE A 91 -9.71 7.51 -7.55
CA ILE A 91 -10.25 7.34 -8.90
C ILE A 91 -9.39 6.37 -9.72
N TYR A 92 -8.08 6.61 -9.84
CA TYR A 92 -7.20 5.81 -10.69
C TYR A 92 -5.79 5.59 -10.12
N GLY A 93 -5.33 6.43 -9.21
CA GLY A 93 -3.94 6.44 -8.76
C GLY A 93 -3.52 5.12 -8.12
N TYR A 94 -4.32 4.59 -7.20
CA TYR A 94 -4.06 3.30 -6.57
C TYR A 94 -4.01 2.17 -7.61
N SER A 95 -4.94 2.17 -8.56
CA SER A 95 -4.98 1.17 -9.62
C SER A 95 -3.69 1.18 -10.44
N LEU A 96 -3.29 2.35 -10.95
CA LEU A 96 -2.10 2.46 -11.79
C LEU A 96 -0.78 2.22 -11.05
N ALA A 97 -0.75 2.41 -9.73
CA ALA A 97 0.45 2.16 -8.92
C ALA A 97 0.55 0.70 -8.46
N PHE A 98 -0.57 0.04 -8.11
CA PHE A 98 -0.58 -1.22 -7.35
C PHE A 98 -1.45 -2.33 -7.96
N THR A 99 -1.48 -2.42 -9.29
CA THR A 99 -2.06 -3.57 -10.02
C THR A 99 -1.07 -4.13 -11.04
N ASN A 100 -1.37 -5.32 -11.54
CA ASN A 100 -0.61 -5.90 -12.63
C ASN A 100 -0.77 -5.05 -13.89
N GLY A 101 0.33 -4.83 -14.59
CA GLY A 101 0.36 -4.04 -15.80
C GLY A 101 1.62 -4.35 -16.60
N ASN A 102 2.30 -3.32 -17.04
CA ASN A 102 3.61 -3.44 -17.66
C ASN A 102 4.71 -3.00 -16.68
N GLY A 103 5.99 -2.99 -17.11
CA GLY A 103 7.11 -2.61 -16.25
C GLY A 103 7.14 -1.15 -15.78
N PHE A 104 6.22 -0.30 -16.26
CA PHE A 104 6.16 1.14 -15.94
C PHE A 104 4.90 1.55 -15.21
N ILE A 105 3.76 0.89 -15.45
CA ILE A 105 2.47 1.30 -14.91
C ILE A 105 1.53 0.11 -14.82
N GLY A 106 0.68 0.11 -13.80
CA GLY A 106 -0.36 -0.88 -13.58
C GLY A 106 -1.56 -0.73 -14.53
N SER A 107 -2.56 -1.57 -14.32
CA SER A 107 -3.82 -1.57 -15.08
C SER A 107 -4.89 -0.69 -14.40
N PHE A 108 -6.06 -0.62 -15.02
CA PHE A 108 -7.24 0.05 -14.47
C PHE A 108 -8.18 -0.87 -13.69
N ASP A 109 -7.76 -2.08 -13.33
CA ASP A 109 -8.62 -3.11 -12.70
C ASP A 109 -9.21 -2.68 -11.36
N LYS A 110 -8.48 -1.85 -10.61
CA LYS A 110 -8.92 -1.33 -9.31
C LYS A 110 -9.35 0.15 -9.36
N MET A 111 -9.76 0.67 -10.53
CA MET A 111 -10.34 2.03 -10.60
C MET A 111 -11.51 2.18 -9.64
N PHE A 112 -11.61 3.36 -9.01
CA PHE A 112 -12.60 3.64 -7.97
C PHE A 112 -12.60 2.62 -6.83
N LEU A 113 -11.44 2.00 -6.56
CA LEU A 113 -11.23 0.93 -5.57
C LEU A 113 -12.07 -0.33 -5.84
N ASN A 114 -12.38 -0.58 -7.10
CA ASN A 114 -13.13 -1.78 -7.50
C ASN A 114 -12.42 -3.05 -7.03
N GLY A 115 -13.19 -4.00 -6.48
CA GLY A 115 -12.67 -5.27 -5.97
C GLY A 115 -11.98 -5.20 -4.61
N ILE A 116 -11.75 -4.01 -4.03
CA ILE A 116 -11.21 -3.88 -2.68
C ILE A 116 -12.35 -3.98 -1.67
N THR A 117 -12.21 -4.92 -0.75
CA THR A 117 -13.21 -5.21 0.29
C THR A 117 -12.57 -5.18 1.67
N THR A 118 -13.38 -5.28 2.71
CA THR A 118 -12.87 -5.42 4.10
C THR A 118 -12.08 -6.71 4.33
N GLY A 119 -12.23 -7.70 3.45
CA GLY A 119 -11.48 -8.96 3.48
C GLY A 119 -10.22 -8.94 2.60
N SER A 120 -10.02 -7.91 1.77
CA SER A 120 -8.83 -7.79 0.92
C SER A 120 -7.59 -7.54 1.76
N MET A 121 -6.49 -8.22 1.39
CA MET A 121 -5.21 -8.13 2.09
C MET A 121 -4.12 -7.67 1.14
N ALA A 122 -3.23 -6.83 1.63
CA ALA A 122 -2.00 -6.46 0.97
C ALA A 122 -0.82 -7.16 1.63
N ALA A 123 0.11 -7.68 0.82
CA ALA A 123 1.35 -8.23 1.32
C ALA A 123 2.28 -7.10 1.81
N THR A 124 3.09 -7.44 2.80
CA THR A 124 4.14 -6.56 3.31
C THR A 124 5.51 -7.02 2.80
N PHE A 125 6.58 -6.32 3.19
CA PHE A 125 7.95 -6.73 2.91
C PHE A 125 8.35 -8.04 3.60
N SER A 126 7.67 -8.40 4.69
CA SER A 126 7.90 -9.65 5.41
C SER A 126 7.14 -10.78 4.73
N LYS A 127 7.79 -11.93 4.55
CA LYS A 127 7.14 -13.11 3.98
C LYS A 127 5.94 -13.52 4.84
N GLU A 128 4.85 -13.87 4.18
CA GLU A 128 3.62 -14.37 4.81
C GLU A 128 2.98 -13.41 5.83
N THR A 129 3.35 -12.12 5.78
CA THR A 129 2.77 -11.08 6.63
C THR A 129 1.89 -10.18 5.81
N TYR A 130 0.63 -10.08 6.21
CA TYR A 130 -0.40 -9.32 5.49
C TYR A 130 -1.05 -8.28 6.40
N ILE A 131 -1.49 -7.18 5.80
CA ILE A 131 -2.30 -6.14 6.43
C ILE A 131 -3.58 -5.93 5.61
N PRO A 132 -4.64 -5.32 6.18
CA PRO A 132 -5.82 -4.96 5.39
C PRO A 132 -5.43 -4.06 4.23
N GLU A 133 -5.93 -4.34 3.03
CA GLU A 133 -5.61 -3.57 1.82
C GLU A 133 -6.01 -2.09 1.98
N PHE A 134 -7.11 -1.79 2.67
CA PHE A 134 -7.50 -0.41 2.98
C PHE A 134 -6.46 0.34 3.83
N ALA A 135 -5.80 -0.33 4.78
CA ALA A 135 -4.73 0.28 5.57
C ALA A 135 -3.51 0.59 4.71
N TYR A 136 -3.13 -0.34 3.83
CA TYR A 136 -2.06 -0.15 2.86
C TYR A 136 -2.37 0.98 1.87
N LEU A 137 -3.58 0.99 1.32
CA LEU A 137 -4.09 2.02 0.41
C LEU A 137 -4.04 3.41 1.05
N ALA A 138 -4.51 3.54 2.30
CA ALA A 138 -4.50 4.80 3.04
C ALA A 138 -3.08 5.28 3.31
N PHE A 139 -2.17 4.40 3.67
CA PHE A 139 -0.77 4.72 3.88
C PHE A 139 -0.12 5.22 2.58
N GLN A 140 -0.28 4.52 1.48
CA GLN A 140 0.29 4.89 0.18
C GLN A 140 -0.33 6.20 -0.37
N LEU A 141 -1.62 6.46 -0.10
CA LEU A 141 -2.27 7.71 -0.41
C LEU A 141 -1.54 8.90 0.23
N THR A 142 -1.14 8.78 1.49
CA THR A 142 -0.47 9.88 2.20
C THR A 142 0.86 10.24 1.57
N PHE A 143 1.62 9.25 1.07
CA PHE A 143 2.85 9.48 0.31
C PHE A 143 2.58 10.05 -1.08
N ALA A 144 1.55 9.55 -1.76
CA ALA A 144 1.12 10.11 -3.03
C ALA A 144 0.73 11.59 -2.91
N ALA A 145 0.16 11.99 -1.77
CA ALA A 145 -0.30 13.37 -1.54
C ALA A 145 0.80 14.30 -1.02
N ILE A 146 1.71 13.82 -0.15
CA ILE A 146 2.80 14.66 0.37
C ILE A 146 3.83 15.00 -0.72
N THR A 147 4.12 14.05 -1.62
CA THR A 147 5.18 14.23 -2.62
C THR A 147 4.95 15.44 -3.53
N PRO A 148 3.78 15.64 -4.18
CA PRO A 148 3.52 16.87 -4.94
C PRO A 148 3.34 18.10 -4.04
N ALA A 149 2.91 17.95 -2.79
CA ALA A 149 2.87 19.05 -1.84
C ALA A 149 4.27 19.62 -1.56
N LEU A 150 5.31 18.78 -1.56
CA LEU A 150 6.71 19.23 -1.44
C LEU A 150 7.15 20.13 -2.60
N ILE A 151 6.59 19.95 -3.80
CA ILE A 151 6.95 20.76 -4.97
C ILE A 151 6.41 22.19 -4.85
N ILE A 152 5.35 22.42 -4.08
CA ILE A 152 4.71 23.73 -3.92
C ILE A 152 5.72 24.82 -3.49
N GLY A 153 6.70 24.46 -2.66
CA GLY A 153 7.77 25.37 -2.25
C GLY A 153 8.58 25.95 -3.40
N ALA A 154 8.73 25.23 -4.50
CA ALA A 154 9.52 25.67 -5.66
C ALA A 154 8.86 26.82 -6.46
N PHE A 155 7.53 26.92 -6.44
CA PHE A 155 6.78 27.93 -7.19
C PHE A 155 5.88 28.79 -6.32
N ALA A 156 6.05 28.73 -5.00
CA ALA A 156 5.36 29.58 -4.04
C ALA A 156 5.49 31.06 -4.45
N GLU A 157 4.40 31.82 -4.40
CA GLU A 157 4.29 33.24 -4.82
C GLU A 157 4.53 33.51 -6.32
N ARG A 158 4.80 32.49 -7.15
CA ARG A 158 5.20 32.66 -8.55
C ARG A 158 4.20 32.09 -9.56
N MET A 159 3.38 31.12 -9.16
CA MET A 159 2.40 30.49 -10.04
C MET A 159 0.97 30.82 -9.62
N LYS A 160 0.08 30.90 -10.62
CA LYS A 160 -1.37 30.97 -10.37
C LYS A 160 -1.88 29.65 -9.80
N PHE A 161 -2.84 29.71 -8.90
CA PHE A 161 -3.39 28.52 -8.22
C PHE A 161 -3.91 27.47 -9.21
N SER A 162 -4.65 27.88 -10.25
CA SER A 162 -5.14 26.95 -11.29
C SER A 162 -4.01 26.24 -12.04
N ALA A 163 -2.91 26.93 -12.31
CA ALA A 163 -1.74 26.33 -12.94
C ALA A 163 -1.04 25.32 -12.01
N VAL A 164 -1.03 25.60 -10.70
CA VAL A 164 -0.55 24.62 -9.69
C VAL A 164 -1.36 23.34 -9.74
N LEU A 165 -2.69 23.42 -9.72
CA LEU A 165 -3.56 22.25 -9.76
C LEU A 165 -3.38 21.43 -11.03
N LEU A 166 -3.31 22.09 -12.19
CA LEU A 166 -3.06 21.42 -13.45
C LEU A 166 -1.69 20.73 -13.47
N PHE A 167 -0.66 21.43 -13.04
CA PHE A 167 0.69 20.88 -12.95
C PHE A 167 0.72 19.65 -12.04
N LEU A 168 0.13 19.73 -10.85
CA LEU A 168 0.12 18.60 -9.90
C LEU A 168 -0.61 17.39 -10.46
N THR A 169 -1.72 17.59 -11.16
CA THR A 169 -2.47 16.51 -11.82
C THR A 169 -1.63 15.80 -12.88
N ILE A 170 -0.99 16.57 -13.76
CA ILE A 170 -0.12 16.03 -14.83
C ILE A 170 1.10 15.34 -14.23
N TRP A 171 1.77 15.99 -13.30
CA TRP A 171 2.97 15.44 -12.66
C TRP A 171 2.67 14.16 -11.87
N PHE A 172 1.56 14.13 -11.13
CA PHE A 172 1.11 12.95 -10.40
C PHE A 172 0.89 11.78 -11.35
N THR A 173 0.17 12.02 -12.46
CA THR A 173 -0.20 10.96 -13.40
C THR A 173 1.00 10.42 -14.19
N PHE A 174 1.87 11.28 -14.70
CA PHE A 174 2.93 10.88 -15.63
C PHE A 174 4.32 10.73 -15.00
N SER A 175 4.51 11.22 -13.78
CA SER A 175 5.78 11.08 -13.06
C SER A 175 5.64 10.22 -11.82
N TYR A 176 4.73 10.57 -10.90
CA TYR A 176 4.61 9.87 -9.64
C TYR A 176 4.11 8.43 -9.80
N LEU A 177 3.01 8.21 -10.51
CA LEU A 177 2.41 6.88 -10.62
C LEU A 177 3.32 5.86 -11.30
N PRO A 178 4.00 6.16 -12.43
CA PRO A 178 4.97 5.24 -13.01
C PRO A 178 6.13 4.93 -12.05
N MET A 179 6.66 5.95 -11.38
CA MET A 179 7.75 5.75 -10.41
C MET A 179 7.30 4.88 -9.23
N ALA A 180 6.11 5.15 -8.68
CA ALA A 180 5.54 4.36 -7.59
C ALA A 180 5.35 2.89 -8.01
N HIS A 181 4.85 2.65 -9.23
CA HIS A 181 4.69 1.31 -9.76
C HIS A 181 6.04 0.59 -9.92
N MET A 182 7.02 1.22 -10.57
CA MET A 182 8.34 0.62 -10.78
C MET A 182 9.07 0.29 -9.48
N VAL A 183 8.91 1.11 -8.44
CA VAL A 183 9.68 0.98 -7.19
C VAL A 183 8.96 0.10 -6.16
N TRP A 184 7.65 0.20 -6.05
CA TRP A 184 6.89 -0.42 -4.95
C TRP A 184 5.94 -1.53 -5.36
N TRP A 185 5.64 -1.67 -6.66
CA TRP A 185 4.89 -2.80 -7.14
C TRP A 185 5.84 -3.95 -7.49
N TRP A 186 5.78 -4.98 -6.67
CA TRP A 186 6.48 -6.22 -6.97
C TRP A 186 5.44 -7.28 -7.25
N ALA A 187 5.49 -7.84 -8.45
CA ALA A 187 4.74 -9.04 -8.74
C ALA A 187 5.18 -10.11 -7.75
N LEU A 188 4.41 -10.35 -6.72
CA LEU A 188 4.66 -11.40 -5.75
C LEU A 188 4.56 -12.74 -6.48
N LYS A 189 5.71 -13.27 -6.88
CA LYS A 189 5.80 -14.61 -7.47
C LYS A 189 5.23 -15.59 -6.45
N GLY A 190 4.00 -16.06 -6.68
CA GLY A 190 3.38 -17.12 -5.91
C GLY A 190 2.19 -16.73 -5.03
N VAL A 191 1.78 -15.47 -4.98
CA VAL A 191 0.50 -15.09 -4.37
C VAL A 191 -0.48 -14.83 -5.51
N SER A 192 -1.39 -15.75 -5.74
CA SER A 192 -2.56 -15.53 -6.60
C SER A 192 -3.41 -14.44 -5.94
N GLN A 193 -3.53 -13.32 -6.62
CA GLN A 193 -4.49 -12.27 -6.26
C GLN A 193 -5.90 -12.73 -6.59
#